data_bb2e7d0481561e4cd2af454057b483ab
#
_entry.id   bb2e7d0481561e4cd2af454057b483ab
#
_cell.length_a   1.000
_cell.length_b   1.000
_cell.length_c   1.000
_cell.angle_alpha   90.00
_cell.angle_beta   90.00
_cell.angle_gamma   90.00
#
_symmetry.space_group_name_H-M   'P 1'
#
loop_
_entity.id
_entity.type
_entity.pdbx_description
1 polymer ?
#
loop_
_entity_poly.entity_id
_entity_poly.type
_entity_poly.pdbx_seq_one_letter_code
_entity_poly.pdbx_strand_id
1 'polypeptide(L)'
;MDKIEFLEMYMGLYINHFPLLEAMKSGNGDYVVLDIRNAQAERKKEQIKGAKAIAAKDLPDQLDNLDKSKTYVVYDWNGGTILGKQALLTLYKAGFKAYELAGAFEGWKGMNLPTEPAV
;
A
#
# COMPACT_ATOMS: atom_id res chain seq x y z
N MET A 1 20.47 -0.96 17.91
CA MET A 1 19.12 -1.57 17.84
C MET A 1 19.27 -3.07 17.98
N ASP A 2 18.63 -3.67 18.96
CA ASP A 2 18.66 -5.11 19.14
C ASP A 2 17.61 -5.81 18.27
N LYS A 3 17.59 -7.14 18.29
CA LYS A 3 16.70 -7.93 17.43
C LYS A 3 15.24 -7.73 17.78
N ILE A 4 14.91 -7.51 19.05
CA ILE A 4 13.53 -7.29 19.50
C ILE A 4 13.03 -5.96 18.92
N GLU A 5 13.79 -4.91 19.13
CA GLU A 5 13.45 -3.59 18.60
C GLU A 5 13.30 -3.60 17.09
N PHE A 6 14.24 -4.27 16.40
CA PHE A 6 14.20 -4.36 14.94
C PHE A 6 12.92 -5.07 14.46
N LEU A 7 12.59 -6.22 15.08
CA LEU A 7 11.41 -6.97 14.65
C LEU A 7 10.12 -6.22 14.94
N GLU A 8 10.03 -5.56 16.09
CA GLU A 8 8.86 -4.74 16.40
C GLU A 8 8.70 -3.61 15.40
N MET A 9 9.78 -2.93 15.06
CA MET A 9 9.78 -1.86 14.06
C MET A 9 9.39 -2.42 12.70
N TYR A 10 10.00 -3.53 12.29
CA TYR A 10 9.75 -4.16 10.99
C TYR A 10 8.29 -4.58 10.84
N MET A 11 7.75 -5.27 11.84
CA MET A 11 6.34 -5.69 11.82
C MET A 11 5.39 -4.50 11.80
N GLY A 12 5.77 -3.41 12.45
CA GLY A 12 4.96 -2.19 12.46
C GLY A 12 4.87 -1.46 11.13
N LEU A 13 5.70 -1.85 10.16
CA LEU A 13 5.62 -1.28 8.80
C LEU A 13 4.49 -1.89 7.97
N TYR A 14 3.95 -3.04 8.40
CA TYR A 14 3.02 -3.83 7.60
C TYR A 14 1.62 -3.86 8.19
N ILE A 15 0.65 -4.02 7.31
CA ILE A 15 -0.73 -4.37 7.69
C ILE A 15 -1.09 -5.67 6.95
N ASN A 16 -1.80 -6.57 7.63
CA ASN A 16 -2.25 -7.83 7.05
C ASN A 16 -3.52 -7.64 6.22
N HIS A 17 -3.84 -8.65 5.40
CA HIS A 17 -4.97 -8.62 4.44
C HIS A 17 -6.31 -8.37 5.12
N PHE A 18 -6.65 -9.18 6.13
CA PHE A 18 -7.98 -9.08 6.74
C PHE A 18 -8.18 -7.79 7.54
N PRO A 19 -7.21 -7.33 8.33
CA PRO A 19 -7.33 -6.02 8.96
C PRO A 19 -7.52 -4.89 7.96
N LEU A 20 -6.84 -4.94 6.81
CA LEU A 20 -7.03 -3.94 5.76
C LEU A 20 -8.43 -4.04 5.17
N LEU A 21 -8.90 -5.26 4.85
CA LEU A 21 -10.23 -5.45 4.29
C LEU A 21 -11.30 -4.91 5.24
N GLU A 22 -11.17 -5.17 6.53
CA GLU A 22 -12.10 -4.64 7.54
C GLU A 22 -12.06 -3.11 7.60
N ALA A 23 -10.87 -2.51 7.55
CA ALA A 23 -10.73 -1.06 7.56
C ALA A 23 -11.40 -0.43 6.34
N MET A 24 -11.29 -1.08 5.18
CA MET A 24 -11.94 -0.61 3.95
C MET A 24 -13.46 -0.73 4.03
N LYS A 25 -13.96 -1.81 4.63
CA LYS A 25 -15.40 -2.06 4.77
C LYS A 25 -16.07 -1.16 5.80
N SER A 26 -15.32 -0.65 6.77
CA SER A 26 -15.90 0.24 7.79
C SER A 26 -16.47 1.52 7.19
N GLY A 27 -16.03 1.87 6.00
CA GLY A 27 -16.67 2.91 5.18
C GLY A 27 -16.45 4.34 5.62
N ASN A 28 -15.60 4.59 6.62
CA ASN A 28 -15.33 5.96 7.05
C ASN A 28 -14.26 6.67 6.20
N GLY A 29 -13.61 5.92 5.28
CA GLY A 29 -12.64 6.49 4.37
C GLY A 29 -11.31 6.88 4.99
N ASP A 30 -11.02 6.45 6.22
CA ASP A 30 -9.76 6.77 6.90
C ASP A 30 -8.56 6.06 6.29
N TYR A 31 -8.77 4.90 5.69
CA TYR A 31 -7.73 4.13 5.01
C TYR A 31 -7.83 4.30 3.50
N VAL A 32 -6.73 4.66 2.88
CA VAL A 32 -6.63 4.81 1.43
C VAL A 32 -5.57 3.85 0.92
N VAL A 33 -5.96 2.96 0.00
CA VAL A 33 -5.05 1.98 -0.58
C VAL A 33 -4.43 2.57 -1.84
N LEU A 34 -3.12 2.56 -1.91
CA LEU A 34 -2.37 3.07 -3.07
C LEU A 34 -1.70 1.91 -3.82
N ASP A 35 -2.06 1.78 -5.09
CA ASP A 35 -1.36 0.89 -6.00
C ASP A 35 -0.14 1.63 -6.51
N ILE A 36 1.04 1.28 -6.01
CA ILE A 36 2.26 2.02 -6.33
C ILE A 36 3.11 1.33 -7.41
N ARG A 37 2.57 0.33 -8.07
CA ARG A 37 3.31 -0.40 -9.10
C ARG A 37 3.64 0.51 -10.28
N ASN A 38 4.90 0.50 -10.73
CA ASN A 38 5.38 1.33 -11.85
C ASN A 38 5.04 0.67 -13.18
N ALA A 39 3.76 0.65 -13.53
CA ALA A 39 3.31 0.01 -14.77
C ALA A 39 1.98 0.60 -15.24
N GLN A 40 1.74 0.49 -16.54
CA GLN A 40 0.46 0.88 -17.13
C GLN A 40 -0.64 -0.13 -16.76
N ALA A 41 -1.90 0.31 -16.84
CA ALA A 41 -3.05 -0.52 -16.53
C ALA A 41 -3.06 -1.84 -17.32
N GLU A 42 -2.64 -1.80 -18.58
CA GLU A 42 -2.61 -2.98 -19.45
C GLU A 42 -1.68 -4.07 -18.94
N ARG A 43 -0.58 -3.66 -18.30
CA ARG A 43 0.37 -4.60 -17.72
C ARG A 43 -0.09 -5.10 -16.35
N LYS A 44 -0.66 -4.23 -15.55
CA LYS A 44 -1.17 -4.60 -14.22
C LYS A 44 -2.39 -5.50 -14.31
N LYS A 45 -3.28 -5.23 -15.25
CA LYS A 45 -4.54 -5.93 -15.49
C LYS A 45 -5.57 -5.75 -14.39
N GLU A 46 -5.21 -6.01 -13.15
CA GLU A 46 -6.08 -5.93 -11.99
C GLU A 46 -5.45 -5.09 -10.89
N GLN A 47 -6.29 -4.58 -10.01
CA GLN A 47 -5.85 -3.88 -8.80
C GLN A 47 -6.74 -4.28 -7.64
N ILE A 48 -6.33 -3.97 -6.41
CA ILE A 48 -7.19 -4.14 -5.25
C ILE A 48 -8.39 -3.23 -5.44
N LYS A 49 -9.59 -3.78 -5.21
CA LYS A 49 -10.82 -3.00 -5.37
C LYS A 49 -10.79 -1.76 -4.51
N GLY A 50 -11.04 -0.61 -5.13
CA GLY A 50 -11.02 0.69 -4.44
C GLY A 50 -9.65 1.34 -4.33
N ALA A 51 -8.60 0.72 -4.86
CA ALA A 51 -7.26 1.31 -4.80
C ALA A 51 -7.14 2.51 -5.74
N LYS A 52 -6.32 3.47 -5.31
CA LYS A 52 -5.95 4.62 -6.13
C LYS A 52 -4.57 4.35 -6.72
N ALA A 53 -4.45 4.46 -8.02
CA ALA A 53 -3.19 4.18 -8.71
C ALA A 53 -2.29 5.42 -8.72
N ILE A 54 -1.16 5.33 -8.02
CA ILE A 54 -0.10 6.34 -8.06
C ILE A 54 1.22 5.58 -8.06
N ALA A 55 1.87 5.49 -9.21
CA ALA A 55 3.14 4.78 -9.33
C ALA A 55 4.18 5.33 -8.36
N ALA A 56 5.01 4.46 -7.79
CA ALA A 56 6.03 4.88 -6.82
C ALA A 56 6.93 5.99 -7.36
N LYS A 57 7.26 5.94 -8.66
CA LYS A 57 8.09 6.97 -9.29
C LYS A 57 7.42 8.34 -9.34
N ASP A 58 6.08 8.38 -9.36
CA ASP A 58 5.31 9.61 -9.44
C ASP A 58 4.85 10.12 -8.07
N LEU A 59 4.93 9.28 -7.06
CA LEU A 59 4.42 9.60 -5.72
C LEU A 59 5.00 10.88 -5.14
N PRO A 60 6.31 11.17 -5.25
CA PRO A 60 6.85 12.42 -4.72
C PRO A 60 6.16 13.67 -5.26
N ASP A 61 5.71 13.64 -6.52
CA ASP A 61 5.06 14.78 -7.16
C ASP A 61 3.57 14.85 -6.86
N GLN A 62 3.01 13.83 -6.20
CA GLN A 62 1.58 13.73 -5.90
C GLN A 62 1.24 13.96 -4.43
N LEU A 63 2.24 14.19 -3.59
CA LEU A 63 2.04 14.28 -2.14
C LEU A 63 1.07 15.41 -1.75
N ASP A 64 1.09 16.52 -2.48
CA ASP A 64 0.20 17.64 -2.20
C ASP A 64 -1.27 17.31 -2.45
N ASN A 65 -1.54 16.25 -3.20
CA ASN A 65 -2.90 15.80 -3.49
C ASN A 65 -3.41 14.79 -2.46
N LEU A 66 -2.58 14.44 -1.47
CA LEU A 66 -2.94 13.47 -0.44
C LEU A 66 -3.32 14.18 0.87
N ASP A 67 -4.28 13.59 1.57
CA ASP A 67 -4.80 14.11 2.84
C ASP A 67 -4.02 13.49 4.00
N LYS A 68 -3.31 14.32 4.78
CA LYS A 68 -2.51 13.86 5.92
C LYS A 68 -3.34 13.32 7.08
N SER A 69 -4.63 13.53 7.09
CA SER A 69 -5.51 12.95 8.10
C SER A 69 -5.81 11.47 7.85
N LYS A 70 -5.50 10.98 6.65
CA LYS A 70 -5.75 9.58 6.26
C LYS A 70 -4.55 8.70 6.59
N THR A 71 -4.81 7.38 6.62
CA THR A 71 -3.76 6.36 6.70
C THR A 71 -3.65 5.70 5.34
N TYR A 72 -2.45 5.67 4.79
CA TYR A 72 -2.21 5.12 3.46
C TYR A 72 -1.64 3.72 3.56
N VAL A 73 -2.11 2.82 2.69
CA VAL A 73 -1.57 1.47 2.59
C VAL A 73 -1.09 1.28 1.16
N VAL A 74 0.21 1.10 1.01
CA VAL A 74 0.81 0.89 -0.32
C VAL A 74 0.95 -0.60 -0.58
N TYR A 75 0.85 -1.00 -1.85
CA TYR A 75 1.11 -2.39 -2.19
C TYR A 75 1.90 -2.51 -3.49
N ASP A 76 2.75 -3.52 -3.50
CA ASP A 76 3.66 -3.86 -4.56
C ASP A 76 3.13 -5.09 -5.31
N TRP A 77 3.88 -5.56 -6.32
CA TRP A 77 3.58 -6.78 -7.08
C TRP A 77 3.63 -8.01 -6.17
N ASN A 78 4.73 -8.13 -5.44
CA ASN A 78 4.97 -9.24 -4.52
C ASN A 78 5.91 -8.77 -3.41
N GLY A 79 6.17 -9.64 -2.43
CA GLY A 79 7.00 -9.28 -1.28
C GLY A 79 8.49 -9.18 -1.57
N GLY A 80 8.92 -9.59 -2.76
CA GLY A 80 10.35 -9.56 -3.11
C GLY A 80 10.79 -8.30 -3.82
N THR A 81 9.88 -7.37 -4.12
CA THR A 81 10.24 -6.12 -4.79
C THR A 81 10.45 -5.00 -3.78
N ILE A 82 11.10 -3.93 -4.21
CA ILE A 82 11.49 -2.84 -3.31
C ILE A 82 10.60 -1.59 -3.45
N LEU A 83 9.71 -1.57 -4.43
CA LEU A 83 8.87 -0.40 -4.71
C LEU A 83 8.01 0.00 -3.51
N GLY A 84 7.44 -0.97 -2.82
CA GLY A 84 6.64 -0.72 -1.63
C GLY A 84 7.43 0.00 -0.55
N LYS A 85 8.68 -0.39 -0.33
CA LYS A 85 9.55 0.25 0.65
C LYS A 85 9.91 1.66 0.22
N GLN A 86 10.14 1.87 -1.08
CA GLN A 86 10.42 3.21 -1.61
C GLN A 86 9.21 4.14 -1.42
N ALA A 87 8.01 3.64 -1.68
CA ALA A 87 6.79 4.40 -1.47
C ALA A 87 6.58 4.75 0.00
N LEU A 88 6.79 3.77 0.91
CA LEU A 88 6.73 4.04 2.34
C LEU A 88 7.70 5.14 2.75
N LEU A 89 8.94 5.05 2.29
CA LEU A 89 9.95 6.04 2.63
C LEU A 89 9.53 7.43 2.17
N THR A 90 8.98 7.53 0.96
CA THR A 90 8.47 8.80 0.43
C THR A 90 7.39 9.37 1.35
N LEU A 91 6.43 8.53 1.76
CA LEU A 91 5.33 8.96 2.62
C LEU A 91 5.81 9.34 4.02
N TYR A 92 6.68 8.55 4.62
CA TYR A 92 7.20 8.83 5.96
C TYR A 92 8.00 10.13 6.00
N LYS A 93 8.84 10.37 4.99
CA LYS A 93 9.61 11.62 4.92
C LYS A 93 8.71 12.85 4.83
N ALA A 94 7.53 12.69 4.26
CA ALA A 94 6.56 13.78 4.13
C ALA A 94 5.57 13.86 5.31
N GLY A 95 5.74 13.00 6.32
CA GLY A 95 4.94 13.06 7.55
C GLY A 95 3.60 12.33 7.49
N PHE A 96 3.41 11.43 6.53
CA PHE A 96 2.18 10.65 6.41
C PHE A 96 2.20 9.40 7.27
N LYS A 97 1.01 8.97 7.72
CA LYS A 97 0.82 7.66 8.34
C LYS A 97 0.66 6.64 7.19
N ALA A 98 1.45 5.59 7.21
CA ALA A 98 1.40 4.61 6.13
C ALA A 98 1.87 3.23 6.57
N TYR A 99 1.36 2.23 5.86
CA TYR A 99 1.76 0.83 6.01
C TYR A 99 1.97 0.24 4.63
N GLU A 100 2.70 -0.86 4.59
CA GLU A 100 2.80 -1.68 3.39
C GLU A 100 1.93 -2.93 3.58
N LEU A 101 1.19 -3.33 2.55
CA LEU A 101 0.37 -4.54 2.60
C LEU A 101 1.26 -5.77 2.64
N ALA A 102 1.16 -6.57 3.70
CA ALA A 102 1.88 -7.82 3.82
C ALA A 102 1.43 -8.78 2.71
N GLY A 103 2.40 -9.39 2.02
CA GLY A 103 2.12 -10.29 0.90
C GLY A 103 1.83 -9.59 -0.42
N ALA A 104 1.69 -8.29 -0.43
CA ALA A 104 1.51 -7.48 -1.64
C ALA A 104 0.28 -7.90 -2.45
N PHE A 105 0.21 -7.50 -3.72
CA PHE A 105 -0.92 -7.85 -4.58
C PHE A 105 -1.03 -9.36 -4.80
N GLU A 106 0.11 -10.03 -4.96
CA GLU A 106 0.14 -11.48 -5.16
C GLU A 106 -0.57 -12.22 -4.02
N GLY A 107 -0.30 -11.83 -2.77
CA GLY A 107 -0.95 -12.43 -1.61
C GLY A 107 -2.44 -12.11 -1.55
N TRP A 108 -2.83 -10.87 -1.84
CA TRP A 108 -4.23 -10.45 -1.86
C TRP A 108 -5.04 -11.28 -2.87
N LYS A 109 -4.54 -11.36 -4.09
CA LYS A 109 -5.21 -12.12 -5.15
C LYS A 109 -5.20 -13.61 -4.85
N GLY A 110 -4.09 -14.11 -4.30
CA GLY A 110 -3.98 -15.53 -3.93
C GLY A 110 -4.99 -15.96 -2.88
N MET A 111 -5.50 -15.03 -2.08
CA MET A 111 -6.53 -15.30 -1.09
C MET A 111 -7.93 -14.99 -1.61
N ASN A 112 -8.08 -14.75 -2.90
CA ASN A 112 -9.35 -14.42 -3.55
C ASN A 112 -10.07 -13.21 -2.92
N LEU A 113 -9.30 -12.24 -2.46
CA LEU A 113 -9.87 -10.99 -1.94
C LEU A 113 -10.25 -10.05 -3.09
N PRO A 114 -11.16 -9.07 -2.86
CA PRO A 114 -11.76 -8.29 -3.94
C PRO A 114 -10.76 -7.53 -4.81
N THR A 115 -10.87 -7.73 -6.11
CA THR A 115 -10.10 -7.00 -7.12
C THR A 115 -11.03 -6.38 -8.15
N GLU A 116 -10.49 -5.50 -8.96
CA GLU A 116 -11.19 -4.86 -10.07
C GLU A 116 -10.18 -4.60 -11.19
N PRO A 117 -10.65 -4.31 -12.42
CA PRO A 117 -9.74 -3.95 -13.49
C PRO A 117 -8.86 -2.76 -13.12
N ALA A 118 -7.59 -2.80 -13.48
CA ALA A 118 -6.67 -1.70 -13.20
C ALA A 118 -7.05 -0.47 -14.01
N VAL A 119 -6.82 0.69 -13.43
CA VAL A 119 -7.06 1.99 -14.06
C VAL A 119 -5.78 2.74 -14.29
#